data_e1ac0d54b994475f15ea39dcece2a0f6
#
_entry.id   e1ac0d54b994475f15ea39dcece2a0f6
#
_cell.length_a   1.000
_cell.length_b   1.000
_cell.length_c   1.000
_cell.angle_alpha   90.00
_cell.angle_beta   90.00
_cell.angle_gamma   90.00
#
_symmetry.space_group_name_H-M   'P 1'
#
loop_
_entity.id
_entity.type
_entity.pdbx_description
1 polymer ?
#
loop_
_entity_poly.entity_id
_entity_poly.type
_entity_poly.pdbx_seq_one_letter_code
_entity_poly.pdbx_strand_id
1 'polypeptide(L)'
;MPNSLVYKKGIDLKKAPILMYGYGSYGSIIDASFRKTMLPLLNRGFIFCISHIRGGSEMGRQWYEDGKMFKKKNTFYDFIDSTKGLIQENIGDPKNIFALGGSAGGLLMGAIINYEPELYKGIISAVPFVDVLTTMSDESI
;
A
#
# COMPACT_ATOMS: atom_id res chain seq x y z
N MET A 1 9.63 -7.47 2.44
CA MET A 1 9.28 -6.04 2.29
C MET A 1 9.23 -5.39 3.65
N PRO A 2 9.85 -4.21 3.88
CA PRO A 2 9.71 -3.48 5.13
C PRO A 2 8.29 -2.94 5.28
N ASN A 3 7.73 -3.05 6.48
CA ASN A 3 6.41 -2.55 6.82
C ASN A 3 6.45 -1.80 8.16
N SER A 4 5.77 -0.66 8.24
CA SER A 4 5.53 0.03 9.50
C SER A 4 4.11 -0.25 9.97
N LEU A 5 3.97 -0.81 11.16
CA LEU A 5 2.67 -1.17 11.73
C LEU A 5 2.35 -0.25 12.92
N VAL A 6 1.13 0.26 12.93
CA VAL A 6 0.58 1.03 14.06
C VAL A 6 -0.74 0.40 14.46
N TYR A 7 -0.89 0.12 15.75
CA TYR A 7 -2.10 -0.45 16.31
C TYR A 7 -2.26 -0.09 17.80
N LYS A 8 -3.47 -0.20 18.31
CA LYS A 8 -3.77 0.05 19.72
C LYS A 8 -3.20 -1.08 20.58
N LYS A 9 -2.52 -0.73 21.66
CA LYS A 9 -2.01 -1.72 22.62
C LYS A 9 -3.14 -2.59 23.17
N GLY A 10 -2.90 -3.91 23.21
CA GLY A 10 -3.83 -4.90 23.78
C GLY A 10 -4.87 -5.48 22.82
N ILE A 11 -4.82 -5.17 21.53
CA ILE A 11 -5.67 -5.86 20.53
C ILE A 11 -5.12 -7.26 20.23
N ASP A 12 -6.00 -8.15 19.79
CA ASP A 12 -5.61 -9.45 19.24
C ASP A 12 -5.18 -9.26 17.78
N LEU A 13 -3.87 -9.26 17.55
CA LEU A 13 -3.31 -9.01 16.22
C LEU A 13 -3.82 -10.01 15.16
N LYS A 14 -4.09 -11.25 15.53
CA LYS A 14 -4.55 -12.30 14.59
C LYS A 14 -5.97 -12.08 14.08
N LYS A 15 -6.77 -11.31 14.82
CA LYS A 15 -8.18 -11.04 14.51
C LYS A 15 -8.44 -9.61 14.07
N ALA A 16 -7.43 -8.76 14.13
CA ALA A 16 -7.56 -7.36 13.81
C ALA A 16 -7.69 -7.14 12.30
N PRO A 17 -8.62 -6.30 11.82
CA PRO A 17 -8.61 -5.88 10.42
C PRO A 17 -7.38 -5.02 10.13
N ILE A 18 -6.87 -5.11 8.91
CA ILE A 18 -5.72 -4.33 8.45
C ILE A 18 -6.17 -3.32 7.40
N LEU A 19 -5.71 -2.07 7.53
CA LEU A 19 -5.67 -1.12 6.43
C LEU A 19 -4.21 -0.94 5.99
N MET A 20 -3.90 -1.44 4.80
CA MET A 20 -2.59 -1.30 4.17
C MET A 20 -2.55 -0.05 3.31
N TYR A 21 -1.51 0.76 3.47
CA TYR A 21 -1.25 1.94 2.66
C TYR A 21 0.01 1.74 1.81
N GLY A 22 -0.07 2.09 0.52
CA GLY A 22 1.07 2.09 -0.38
C GLY A 22 1.05 3.25 -1.37
N TYR A 23 2.25 3.67 -1.79
CA TYR A 23 2.44 4.69 -2.82
C TYR A 23 3.40 4.21 -3.91
N GLY A 24 4.67 4.05 -3.60
CA GLY A 24 5.68 3.39 -4.43
C GLY A 24 6.01 4.11 -5.74
N SER A 25 6.10 5.44 -5.74
CA SER A 25 6.41 6.22 -6.93
C SER A 25 7.24 7.45 -6.60
N TYR A 26 7.95 7.96 -7.61
CA TYR A 26 8.74 9.20 -7.59
C TYR A 26 9.86 9.23 -6.54
N GLY A 27 10.25 8.09 -6.00
CA GLY A 27 11.21 8.05 -4.90
C GLY A 27 10.66 8.66 -3.60
N SER A 28 9.35 8.84 -3.50
CA SER A 28 8.72 9.40 -2.31
C SER A 28 8.87 8.47 -1.12
N ILE A 29 9.25 9.02 0.02
CA ILE A 29 9.33 8.30 1.30
C ILE A 29 8.02 8.53 2.05
N ILE A 30 7.36 7.44 2.43
CA ILE A 30 6.18 7.48 3.26
C ILE A 30 6.59 7.29 4.71
N ASP A 31 6.73 8.42 5.41
CA ASP A 31 7.13 8.42 6.80
C ASP A 31 6.06 7.84 7.73
N ALA A 32 6.49 7.06 8.71
CA ALA A 32 5.64 6.50 9.77
C ALA A 32 5.33 7.52 10.88
N SER A 33 5.11 8.76 10.50
CA SER A 33 4.78 9.85 11.43
C SER A 33 3.36 9.74 12.00
N PHE A 34 3.12 10.43 13.12
CA PHE A 34 1.81 10.49 13.74
C PHE A 34 0.77 11.15 12.82
N ARG A 35 -0.35 10.44 12.61
CA ARG A 35 -1.48 10.90 11.80
C ARG A 35 -2.77 10.85 12.61
N LYS A 36 -3.26 12.00 13.04
CA LYS A 36 -4.52 12.10 13.81
C LYS A 36 -5.72 11.47 13.08
N THR A 37 -5.71 11.47 11.76
CA THR A 37 -6.76 10.88 10.91
C THR A 37 -6.85 9.34 11.03
N MET A 38 -5.80 8.69 11.52
CA MET A 38 -5.80 7.23 11.76
C MET A 38 -6.41 6.84 13.11
N LEU A 39 -6.52 7.75 14.07
CA LEU A 39 -7.05 7.46 15.40
C LEU A 39 -8.43 6.79 15.40
N PRO A 40 -9.41 7.21 14.58
CA PRO A 40 -10.71 6.54 14.52
C PRO A 40 -10.63 5.06 14.10
N LEU A 41 -9.70 4.72 13.19
CA LEU A 41 -9.48 3.32 12.77
C LEU A 41 -8.79 2.51 13.87
N LEU A 42 -7.74 3.07 14.45
CA LEU A 42 -7.01 2.41 15.56
C LEU A 42 -7.94 2.16 16.76
N ASN A 43 -8.84 3.09 17.07
CA ASN A 43 -9.84 2.92 18.13
C ASN A 43 -10.89 1.83 17.81
N ARG A 44 -11.09 1.52 16.54
CA ARG A 44 -11.94 0.40 16.08
C ARG A 44 -11.19 -0.93 15.99
N GLY A 45 -9.94 -0.97 16.47
CA GLY A 45 -9.12 -2.17 16.49
C GLY A 45 -8.41 -2.50 15.18
N PHE A 46 -8.33 -1.57 14.22
CA PHE A 46 -7.54 -1.77 13.01
C PHE A 46 -6.05 -1.73 13.29
N ILE A 47 -5.32 -2.50 12.52
CA ILE A 47 -3.88 -2.30 12.26
C ILE A 47 -3.76 -1.39 11.05
N PHE A 48 -3.02 -0.29 11.17
CA PHE A 48 -2.62 0.52 10.02
C PHE A 48 -1.20 0.12 9.62
N CYS A 49 -1.04 -0.30 8.36
CA CYS A 49 0.23 -0.76 7.81
C CYS A 49 0.67 0.18 6.69
N ILE A 50 1.88 0.69 6.75
CA ILE A 50 2.55 1.37 5.63
C ILE A 50 3.53 0.38 5.02
N SER A 51 3.31 0.00 3.76
CA SER A 51 4.24 -0.84 3.00
C SER A 51 5.28 0.02 2.29
N HIS A 52 6.54 -0.16 2.64
CA HIS A 52 7.68 0.57 2.07
C HIS A 52 8.18 -0.15 0.81
N ILE A 53 7.39 -0.05 -0.26
CA ILE A 53 7.56 -0.78 -1.52
C ILE A 53 8.52 -0.08 -2.47
N ARG A 54 9.11 -0.83 -3.41
CA ARG A 54 9.98 -0.25 -4.46
C ARG A 54 9.24 0.77 -5.30
N GLY A 55 9.98 1.77 -5.78
CA GLY A 55 9.44 3.00 -6.39
C GLY A 55 9.40 4.17 -5.40
N GLY A 56 9.37 3.88 -4.08
CA GLY A 56 9.80 4.80 -3.02
C GLY A 56 11.32 4.80 -2.84
N SER A 57 11.83 5.55 -1.87
CA SER A 57 13.26 5.61 -1.54
C SER A 57 13.58 5.23 -0.09
N GLU A 58 12.66 4.55 0.59
CA GLU A 58 12.81 4.20 2.01
C GLU A 58 14.07 3.35 2.28
N MET A 59 14.46 2.52 1.30
CA MET A 59 15.69 1.70 1.35
C MET A 59 16.81 2.29 0.47
N GLY A 60 16.76 3.60 0.19
CA GLY A 60 17.77 4.30 -0.60
C GLY A 60 17.47 4.35 -2.10
N ARG A 61 18.37 4.96 -2.86
CA ARG A 61 18.19 5.26 -4.30
C ARG A 61 17.88 4.02 -5.14
N GLN A 62 18.53 2.90 -4.88
CA GLN A 62 18.33 1.66 -5.64
C GLN A 62 16.87 1.16 -5.51
N TRP A 63 16.23 1.40 -4.37
CA TRP A 63 14.83 1.03 -4.14
C TRP A 63 13.89 1.73 -5.12
N TYR A 64 14.14 3.02 -5.38
CA TYR A 64 13.44 3.78 -6.41
C TYR A 64 13.73 3.27 -7.81
N GLU A 65 15.01 3.10 -8.16
CA GLU A 65 15.44 2.64 -9.49
C GLU A 65 14.85 1.27 -9.86
N ASP A 66 14.63 0.40 -8.88
CA ASP A 66 14.06 -0.92 -9.08
C ASP A 66 12.52 -0.96 -9.06
N GLY A 67 11.86 0.19 -8.90
CA GLY A 67 10.39 0.31 -8.92
C GLY A 67 9.85 1.31 -9.94
N LYS A 68 10.66 1.84 -10.86
CA LYS A 68 10.23 2.83 -11.86
C LYS A 68 10.23 2.28 -13.29
N MET A 69 9.55 2.96 -14.21
CA MET A 69 9.52 2.68 -15.65
C MET A 69 9.27 1.20 -15.94
N PHE A 70 10.16 0.52 -16.67
CA PHE A 70 10.02 -0.90 -17.03
C PHE A 70 10.06 -1.86 -15.82
N LYS A 71 10.52 -1.39 -14.65
CA LYS A 71 10.52 -2.16 -13.41
C LYS A 71 9.30 -1.87 -12.53
N LYS A 72 8.33 -1.10 -13.00
CA LYS A 72 7.15 -0.65 -12.22
C LYS A 72 6.35 -1.81 -11.63
N LYS A 73 6.29 -2.94 -12.27
CA LYS A 73 5.62 -4.13 -11.75
C LYS A 73 6.17 -4.60 -10.40
N ASN A 74 7.44 -4.33 -10.11
CA ASN A 74 8.02 -4.65 -8.81
C ASN A 74 7.30 -3.94 -7.65
N THR A 75 6.84 -2.70 -7.85
CA THR A 75 6.02 -1.98 -6.86
C THR A 75 4.75 -2.76 -6.51
N PHE A 76 4.09 -3.34 -7.51
CA PHE A 76 2.83 -4.06 -7.35
C PHE A 76 3.04 -5.40 -6.66
N TYR A 77 4.07 -6.15 -7.10
CA TYR A 77 4.43 -7.42 -6.48
C TYR A 77 4.89 -7.23 -5.04
N ASP A 78 5.67 -6.20 -4.75
CA ASP A 78 6.11 -5.88 -3.39
C ASP A 78 4.94 -5.66 -2.43
N PHE A 79 3.89 -4.97 -2.88
CA PHE A 79 2.70 -4.73 -2.06
C PHE A 79 1.90 -6.02 -1.81
N ILE A 80 1.75 -6.85 -2.83
CA ILE A 80 1.12 -8.17 -2.75
C ILE A 80 1.91 -9.08 -1.81
N ASP A 81 3.22 -9.15 -1.98
CA ASP A 81 4.10 -9.98 -1.15
C ASP A 81 4.14 -9.49 0.30
N SER A 82 4.07 -8.17 0.51
CA SER A 82 3.92 -7.57 1.83
C SER A 82 2.63 -8.05 2.50
N THR A 83 1.51 -8.05 1.76
CA THR A 83 0.21 -8.55 2.25
C THR A 83 0.29 -10.04 2.60
N LYS A 84 0.84 -10.86 1.69
CA LYS A 84 1.04 -12.30 1.92
C LYS A 84 1.94 -12.58 3.12
N GLY A 85 3.00 -11.77 3.27
CA GLY A 85 3.92 -11.86 4.42
C GLY A 85 3.22 -11.60 5.76
N LEU A 86 2.37 -10.58 5.86
CA LEU A 86 1.60 -10.31 7.07
C LEU A 86 0.68 -11.49 7.43
N ILE A 87 0.01 -12.08 6.42
CA ILE A 87 -0.83 -13.27 6.62
C ILE A 87 0.00 -14.45 7.15
N GLN A 88 1.17 -14.72 6.56
CA GLN A 88 2.07 -15.80 6.98
C GLN A 88 2.57 -15.63 8.42
N GLU A 89 2.84 -14.39 8.82
CA GLU A 89 3.26 -14.03 10.18
C GLU A 89 2.08 -13.97 11.19
N ASN A 90 0.86 -14.30 10.76
CA ASN A 90 -0.36 -14.21 11.57
C ASN A 90 -0.61 -12.78 12.11
N ILE A 91 -0.30 -11.77 11.33
CA ILE A 91 -0.59 -10.37 11.60
C ILE A 91 -1.82 -9.95 10.80
N GLY A 92 -2.91 -9.65 11.50
CA GLY A 92 -4.20 -9.31 10.94
C GLY A 92 -5.08 -10.53 10.60
N ASP A 93 -6.38 -10.24 10.47
CA ASP A 93 -7.35 -11.21 9.96
C ASP A 93 -7.27 -11.26 8.43
N PRO A 94 -6.88 -12.40 7.83
CA PRO A 94 -6.75 -12.51 6.38
C PRO A 94 -8.06 -12.28 5.61
N LYS A 95 -9.22 -12.34 6.29
CA LYS A 95 -10.53 -12.06 5.70
C LYS A 95 -10.92 -10.58 5.77
N ASN A 96 -10.13 -9.77 6.46
CA ASN A 96 -10.42 -8.37 6.73
C ASN A 96 -9.21 -7.47 6.40
N ILE A 97 -8.61 -7.66 5.23
CA ILE A 97 -7.53 -6.83 4.71
C ILE A 97 -8.10 -5.81 3.73
N PHE A 98 -7.78 -4.54 3.95
CA PHE A 98 -8.15 -3.42 3.10
C PHE A 98 -6.89 -2.73 2.59
N ALA A 99 -6.96 -2.18 1.38
CA ALA A 99 -5.86 -1.43 0.78
C ALA A 99 -6.26 0.01 0.45
N LEU A 100 -5.32 0.93 0.60
CA LEU A 100 -5.51 2.36 0.32
C LEU A 100 -4.30 2.90 -0.45
N GLY A 101 -4.56 3.58 -1.55
CA GLY A 101 -3.55 4.32 -2.30
C GLY A 101 -4.16 5.49 -3.05
N GLY A 102 -3.41 6.57 -3.19
CA GLY A 102 -3.85 7.77 -3.89
C GLY A 102 -2.92 8.18 -5.03
N SER A 103 -3.44 8.86 -6.06
CA SER A 103 -2.65 9.33 -7.21
C SER A 103 -1.89 8.17 -7.88
N ALA A 104 -0.56 8.19 -7.90
CA ALA A 104 0.26 7.05 -8.35
C ALA A 104 0.06 5.78 -7.48
N GLY A 105 -0.28 5.93 -6.18
CA GLY A 105 -0.73 4.83 -5.34
C GLY A 105 -2.11 4.31 -5.75
N GLY A 106 -2.92 5.10 -6.45
CA GLY A 106 -4.16 4.67 -7.09
C GLY A 106 -3.91 3.72 -8.26
N LEU A 107 -2.84 3.93 -9.05
CA LEU A 107 -2.38 2.95 -10.05
C LEU A 107 -1.99 1.62 -9.37
N LEU A 108 -1.28 1.67 -8.24
CA LEU A 108 -1.00 0.48 -7.44
C LEU A 108 -2.30 -0.24 -7.07
N MET A 109 -3.31 0.47 -6.58
CA MET A 109 -4.61 -0.10 -6.22
C MET A 109 -5.30 -0.76 -7.43
N GLY A 110 -5.27 -0.12 -8.59
CA GLY A 110 -5.77 -0.70 -9.84
C GLY A 110 -5.02 -1.97 -10.25
N ALA A 111 -3.71 -2.02 -10.04
CA ALA A 111 -2.90 -3.19 -10.37
C ALA A 111 -3.22 -4.38 -9.44
N ILE A 112 -3.22 -4.17 -8.11
CA ILE A 112 -3.40 -5.26 -7.15
C ILE A 112 -4.79 -5.89 -7.21
N ILE A 113 -5.85 -5.12 -7.52
CA ILE A 113 -7.21 -5.66 -7.68
C ILE A 113 -7.33 -6.57 -8.91
N ASN A 114 -6.47 -6.37 -9.90
CA ASN A 114 -6.43 -7.22 -11.09
C ASN A 114 -5.51 -8.44 -10.92
N TYR A 115 -4.45 -8.32 -10.11
CA TYR A 115 -3.48 -9.40 -9.92
C TYR A 115 -3.91 -10.41 -8.86
N GLU A 116 -4.44 -9.92 -7.74
CA GLU A 116 -4.77 -10.75 -6.57
C GLU A 116 -6.04 -10.21 -5.88
N PRO A 117 -7.20 -10.22 -6.55
CA PRO A 117 -8.44 -9.65 -6.02
C PRO A 117 -8.88 -10.28 -4.70
N GLU A 118 -8.60 -11.57 -4.52
CA GLU A 118 -9.02 -12.34 -3.34
C GLU A 118 -8.27 -11.97 -2.05
N LEU A 119 -7.13 -11.26 -2.16
CA LEU A 119 -6.38 -10.84 -0.98
C LEU A 119 -7.05 -9.68 -0.22
N TYR A 120 -7.92 -8.93 -0.88
CA TYR A 120 -8.43 -7.68 -0.33
C TYR A 120 -9.94 -7.70 -0.22
N LYS A 121 -10.46 -7.47 0.98
CA LYS A 121 -11.90 -7.31 1.22
C LYS A 121 -12.44 -6.00 0.65
N GLY A 122 -11.60 -4.99 0.54
CA GLY A 122 -11.96 -3.70 -0.05
C GLY A 122 -10.72 -2.87 -0.38
N ILE A 123 -10.85 -2.06 -1.42
CA ILE A 123 -9.78 -1.19 -1.91
C ILE A 123 -10.30 0.24 -2.00
N ILE A 124 -9.53 1.18 -1.47
CA ILE A 124 -9.78 2.61 -1.57
C ILE A 124 -8.74 3.20 -2.53
N SER A 125 -9.22 3.61 -3.71
CA SER A 125 -8.41 4.24 -4.74
C SER A 125 -8.76 5.73 -4.82
N ALA A 126 -7.93 6.57 -4.18
CA ALA A 126 -8.19 7.99 -4.05
C ALA A 126 -7.56 8.76 -5.22
N VAL A 127 -8.35 9.52 -5.98
CA VAL A 127 -7.90 10.30 -7.16
C VAL A 127 -6.89 9.52 -8.01
N PRO A 128 -7.24 8.31 -8.50
CA PRO A 128 -6.26 7.37 -9.03
C PRO A 128 -5.74 7.78 -10.40
N PHE A 129 -4.43 7.56 -10.61
CA PHE A 129 -3.81 7.67 -11.92
C PHE A 129 -3.94 6.33 -12.67
N VAL A 130 -5.10 6.06 -13.26
CA VAL A 130 -5.43 4.78 -13.92
C VAL A 130 -5.67 4.91 -15.42
N ASP A 131 -6.04 6.07 -15.92
CA ASP A 131 -6.11 6.36 -17.36
C ASP A 131 -4.79 6.99 -17.83
N VAL A 132 -3.75 6.16 -17.84
CA VAL A 132 -2.38 6.59 -18.19
C VAL A 132 -2.29 7.00 -19.64
N LEU A 133 -2.94 6.25 -20.55
CA LEU A 133 -2.82 6.49 -21.99
C LEU A 133 -3.40 7.86 -22.38
N THR A 134 -4.63 8.15 -21.99
CA THR A 134 -5.28 9.42 -22.30
C THR A 134 -4.52 10.59 -21.67
N THR A 135 -4.17 10.47 -20.39
CA THR A 135 -3.44 11.52 -19.68
C THR A 135 -2.09 11.81 -20.30
N MET A 136 -1.29 10.79 -20.63
CA MET A 136 0.06 10.97 -21.18
C MET A 136 0.07 11.29 -22.69
N SER A 137 -1.07 11.19 -23.37
CA SER A 137 -1.24 11.62 -24.76
C SER A 137 -1.76 13.05 -24.89
N ASP A 138 -2.07 13.70 -23.79
CA ASP A 138 -2.51 15.11 -23.77
C ASP A 138 -1.27 16.03 -23.82
N GLU A 139 -1.10 16.71 -24.96
CA GLU A 139 0.03 17.63 -25.18
C GLU A 139 -0.03 18.90 -24.34
N SER A 140 -1.13 19.13 -23.62
CA SER A 140 -1.31 20.31 -22.75
C SER A 140 -0.77 20.12 -21.33
N ILE A 141 -0.31 18.92 -20.97
CA ILE A 141 0.20 18.55 -19.65
C ILE A 141 1.72 18.59 -19.61
#